data_83a8b0d7bd4f9c014a5c818ca7bfa4ae
#
_entry.id   83a8b0d7bd4f9c014a5c818ca7bfa4ae
#
_cell.length_a   1.000
_cell.length_b   1.000
_cell.length_c   1.000
_cell.angle_alpha   90.00
_cell.angle_beta   90.00
_cell.angle_gamma   90.00
#
_symmetry.space_group_name_H-M   'P 1'
#
loop_
_entity.id
_entity.type
_entity.pdbx_description
1 polymer ?
#
loop_
_entity_poly.entity_id
_entity_poly.type
_entity_poly.pdbx_seq_one_letter_code
_entity_poly.pdbx_strand_id
1 'polypeptide(L)'
;GRKNGVLISNGAGEAVAYALGPLEERGILFVSPGEALYEGMIIGENAKPEDLEVNPMKSKQLTNFRSTGKDDAIRLTPPRRMTLEQAIAYIDEDEMVEVTPANIRLRKAILDPHERKKASRKKEAA
;
A
#
# COMPACT_ATOMS: atom_id res chain seq x y z
N GLY A 1 -11.57 -13.19 1.80
CA GLY A 1 -10.56 -13.21 2.81
C GLY A 1 -9.21 -13.75 2.36
N ARG A 2 -8.25 -13.54 3.20
CA ARG A 2 -6.89 -13.95 2.89
C ARG A 2 -6.15 -14.26 4.20
N LYS A 3 -5.01 -14.93 4.06
CA LYS A 3 -4.23 -15.27 5.22
C LYS A 3 -3.29 -14.15 5.61
N ASN A 4 -2.77 -13.43 4.65
CA ASN A 4 -1.76 -12.41 4.90
C ASN A 4 -2.39 -11.04 5.16
N GLY A 5 -1.65 -10.18 5.79
CA GLY A 5 -2.06 -8.79 5.96
C GLY A 5 -1.79 -7.98 4.71
N VAL A 6 -2.00 -6.69 4.78
CA VAL A 6 -1.79 -5.79 3.65
C VAL A 6 -0.82 -4.69 4.01
N LEU A 7 -0.25 -4.10 2.97
CA LEU A 7 0.58 -2.89 3.10
C LEU A 7 -0.35 -1.70 2.89
N ILE A 8 -0.35 -0.78 3.85
CA ILE A 8 -1.28 0.36 3.85
C ILE A 8 -0.49 1.65 3.75
N SER A 9 -0.92 2.54 2.84
CA SER A 9 -0.26 3.84 2.72
C SER A 9 -0.55 4.68 3.96
N ASN A 10 0.49 5.28 4.51
CA ASN A 10 0.34 6.11 5.70
C ASN A 10 0.09 7.58 5.37
N GLY A 11 -0.11 7.92 4.13
CA GLY A 11 -0.37 9.31 3.76
C GLY A 11 -0.84 9.46 2.34
N ALA A 12 -1.04 10.69 1.91
CA ALA A 12 -1.50 11.04 0.58
C ALA A 12 -0.36 11.60 -0.27
N GLY A 13 -0.35 11.27 -1.53
CA GLY A 13 0.67 11.76 -2.46
C GLY A 13 0.84 10.76 -3.59
N GLU A 14 1.95 10.88 -4.30
CA GLU A 14 2.24 9.95 -5.39
C GLU A 14 3.27 8.92 -4.97
N ALA A 15 3.05 7.68 -5.39
CA ALA A 15 4.02 6.63 -5.15
C ALA A 15 5.31 6.92 -5.90
N VAL A 16 6.45 6.66 -5.28
CA VAL A 16 7.73 6.87 -5.94
C VAL A 16 8.54 5.59 -5.92
N ALA A 17 9.28 5.37 -7.00
CA ALA A 17 10.05 4.14 -7.16
C ALA A 17 11.03 3.92 -5.99
N TYR A 18 11.65 4.97 -5.52
CA TYR A 18 12.62 4.87 -4.44
C TYR A 18 12.00 4.26 -3.16
N ALA A 19 10.75 4.63 -2.88
CA ALA A 19 10.06 4.10 -1.70
C ALA A 19 9.47 2.72 -1.95
N LEU A 20 9.01 2.46 -3.18
CA LEU A 20 8.40 1.17 -3.49
C LEU A 20 9.43 0.03 -3.57
N GLY A 21 10.65 0.34 -3.97
CA GLY A 21 11.69 -0.68 -4.10
C GLY A 21 11.84 -1.55 -2.86
N PRO A 22 12.14 -0.96 -1.70
CA PRO A 22 12.28 -1.76 -0.49
C PRO A 22 10.99 -2.47 -0.08
N LEU A 23 9.83 -1.93 -0.46
CA LEU A 23 8.57 -2.54 -0.07
C LEU A 23 8.31 -3.85 -0.82
N GLU A 24 8.92 -4.03 -1.98
CA GLU A 24 8.80 -5.30 -2.69
C GLU A 24 9.36 -6.46 -1.89
N GLU A 25 10.26 -6.20 -0.98
CA GLU A 25 10.81 -7.26 -0.14
C GLU A 25 9.84 -7.68 0.95
N ARG A 26 8.82 -6.85 1.20
CA ARG A 26 7.86 -7.14 2.23
C ARG A 26 6.61 -7.82 1.69
N GLY A 27 6.43 -7.80 0.39
CA GLY A 27 5.24 -8.43 -0.20
C GLY A 27 5.06 -8.08 -1.65
N ILE A 28 3.82 -8.16 -2.11
CA ILE A 28 3.47 -7.94 -3.50
C ILE A 28 2.79 -6.59 -3.63
N LEU A 29 3.30 -5.73 -4.50
CA LEU A 29 2.73 -4.40 -4.66
C LEU A 29 1.55 -4.40 -5.63
N PHE A 30 0.61 -3.50 -5.39
CA PHE A 30 -0.57 -3.32 -6.24
C PHE A 30 -0.50 -2.00 -7.01
N VAL A 31 0.51 -1.19 -6.78
CA VAL A 31 0.62 0.15 -7.38
C VAL A 31 1.98 0.34 -8.04
N SER A 32 2.03 1.28 -8.97
CA SER A 32 3.25 1.64 -9.69
C SER A 32 3.67 3.06 -9.30
N PRO A 33 4.92 3.45 -9.56
CA PRO A 33 5.34 4.83 -9.34
C PRO A 33 4.44 5.79 -10.12
N GLY A 34 4.16 6.92 -9.52
CA GLY A 34 3.32 7.95 -10.13
C GLY A 34 1.85 7.83 -9.81
N GLU A 35 1.41 6.71 -9.25
CA GLU A 35 -0.01 6.59 -8.91
C GLU A 35 -0.35 7.42 -7.70
N ALA A 36 -1.52 8.03 -7.72
CA ALA A 36 -2.00 8.83 -6.59
C ALA A 36 -2.48 7.90 -5.48
N LEU A 37 -2.02 8.16 -4.28
CA LEU A 37 -2.35 7.35 -3.12
C LEU A 37 -2.96 8.22 -2.04
N TYR A 38 -3.64 7.59 -1.09
CA TYR A 38 -4.19 8.32 0.06
C TYR A 38 -4.01 7.48 1.32
N GLU A 39 -4.14 8.12 2.46
CA GLU A 39 -3.98 7.44 3.74
C GLU A 39 -5.06 6.38 3.90
N GLY A 40 -4.66 5.19 4.26
CA GLY A 40 -5.59 4.06 4.41
C GLY A 40 -5.76 3.24 3.14
N MET A 41 -5.18 3.68 2.03
CA MET A 41 -5.25 2.91 0.79
C MET A 41 -4.35 1.68 0.90
N ILE A 42 -4.85 0.53 0.42
CA ILE A 42 -4.08 -0.70 0.43
C ILE A 42 -3.23 -0.72 -0.84
N ILE A 43 -1.92 -0.79 -0.69
CA ILE A 43 -1.00 -0.70 -1.81
C ILE A 43 -0.24 -1.98 -2.09
N GLY A 44 -0.50 -3.01 -1.32
CA GLY A 44 0.14 -4.30 -1.54
C GLY A 44 -0.30 -5.32 -0.53
N GLU A 45 0.14 -6.56 -0.74
CA GLU A 45 -0.11 -7.64 0.18
C GLU A 45 1.17 -7.86 0.99
N ASN A 46 1.04 -7.91 2.30
CA ASN A 46 2.18 -8.17 3.16
C ASN A 46 2.51 -9.67 3.12
N ALA A 47 3.77 -10.02 3.19
CA ALA A 47 4.18 -11.41 3.25
C ALA A 47 3.86 -12.04 4.62
N LYS A 48 3.54 -11.22 5.60
CA LYS A 48 3.20 -11.68 6.95
C LYS A 48 1.72 -11.51 7.23
N PRO A 49 1.19 -12.16 8.27
CA PRO A 49 -0.26 -12.10 8.54
C PRO A 49 -0.77 -10.73 8.99
N GLU A 50 0.09 -9.88 9.54
CA GLU A 50 -0.36 -8.59 10.04
C GLU A 50 -0.39 -7.53 8.96
N ASP A 51 -1.24 -6.53 9.14
CA ASP A 51 -1.23 -5.34 8.30
C ASP A 51 -0.04 -4.49 8.69
N LEU A 52 0.52 -3.77 7.73
CA LEU A 52 1.68 -2.93 7.98
C LEU A 52 1.48 -1.57 7.31
N GLU A 53 1.66 -0.52 8.08
CA GLU A 53 1.60 0.84 7.52
C GLU A 53 2.95 1.21 6.97
N VAL A 54 2.97 1.72 5.76
CA VAL A 54 4.22 2.02 5.06
C VAL A 54 4.14 3.39 4.41
N ASN A 55 5.30 3.92 4.04
CA ASN A 55 5.37 5.18 3.33
C ASN A 55 5.85 4.97 1.89
N PRO A 56 4.94 4.86 0.93
CA PRO A 56 5.32 4.63 -0.47
C PRO A 56 5.70 5.92 -1.20
N MET A 57 5.72 7.03 -0.49
CA MET A 57 5.96 8.34 -1.08
C MET A 57 7.26 8.96 -0.63
N LYS A 58 8.04 8.27 0.20
CA LYS A 58 9.26 8.85 0.72
C LYS A 58 10.28 9.03 -0.37
N SER A 59 10.60 10.25 -0.68
CA SER A 59 11.54 10.49 -1.74
C SER A 59 12.97 10.39 -1.23
N LYS A 60 13.87 10.21 -2.17
CA LYS A 60 15.26 10.13 -1.84
C LYS A 60 15.72 11.50 -1.40
N GLN A 61 16.48 11.55 -0.32
CA GLN A 61 16.99 12.80 0.12
C GLN A 61 18.04 13.32 -0.82
N LEU A 62 17.99 14.59 -1.10
CA LEU A 62 19.01 15.19 -1.94
C LEU A 62 20.29 15.25 -1.14
N THR A 63 21.38 14.83 -1.71
CA THR A 63 22.65 14.94 -1.07
C THR A 63 23.53 15.72 -2.00
N ASN A 64 24.62 16.22 -1.48
CA ASN A 64 25.50 16.94 -2.31
C ASN A 64 26.39 16.01 -3.10
N PHE A 65 26.28 14.77 -2.93
CA PHE A 65 27.11 13.92 -3.62
C PHE A 65 26.48 13.63 -4.81
N ARG A 66 27.07 13.63 -5.77
CA ARG A 66 26.59 13.27 -6.88
C ARG A 66 26.56 11.92 -6.94
N SER A 67 25.76 11.27 -6.55
CA SER A 67 25.68 9.93 -6.64
C SER A 67 25.38 9.51 -7.89
N THR A 68 25.15 10.40 -8.59
CA THR A 68 25.28 10.09 -9.74
C THR A 68 24.69 9.05 -10.39
N GLY A 69 23.74 8.98 -10.67
CA GLY A 69 23.12 8.22 -11.58
C GLY A 69 22.94 6.79 -11.25
N LYS A 70 23.44 6.39 -10.19
CA LYS A 70 23.31 5.05 -9.93
C LYS A 70 21.98 4.74 -9.44
N ASP A 71 21.25 5.71 -9.06
CA ASP A 71 20.01 5.44 -8.48
C ASP A 71 18.95 5.22 -9.43
N ASP A 72 19.20 5.46 -10.67
CA ASP A 72 18.14 5.34 -11.59
C ASP A 72 17.88 3.94 -11.95
N ALA A 73 18.53 3.00 -11.35
CA ALA A 73 18.33 1.63 -11.74
C ALA A 73 17.33 0.87 -10.87
N ILE A 74 16.42 1.57 -10.24
CA ILE A 74 15.42 0.86 -9.45
C ILE A 74 14.47 0.16 -10.39
N ARG A 75 14.45 -1.16 -10.34
CA ARG A 75 13.57 -1.93 -11.18
C ARG A 75 12.54 -2.58 -10.29
N LEU A 76 11.30 -2.33 -10.62
CA LEU A 76 10.20 -2.90 -9.86
C LEU A 76 9.54 -3.99 -10.67
N THR A 77 9.09 -5.02 -9.98
CA THR A 77 8.24 -6.03 -10.58
C THR A 77 6.91 -5.37 -10.94
N PRO A 78 6.31 -5.71 -12.06
CA PRO A 78 5.01 -5.15 -12.39
C PRO A 78 4.02 -5.41 -11.26
N PRO A 79 3.18 -4.43 -10.94
CA PRO A 79 2.25 -4.60 -9.83
C PRO A 79 1.15 -5.60 -10.16
N ARG A 80 0.62 -6.23 -9.13
CA ARG A 80 -0.49 -7.13 -9.30
C ARG A 80 -1.75 -6.29 -9.45
N ARG A 81 -2.49 -6.48 -10.52
CA ARG A 81 -3.74 -5.76 -10.73
C ARG A 81 -4.89 -6.76 -10.57
N MET A 82 -5.95 -6.32 -9.97
CA MET A 82 -7.10 -7.19 -9.71
C MET A 82 -8.30 -6.74 -10.50
N THR A 83 -9.08 -7.69 -10.97
CA THR A 83 -10.40 -7.39 -11.50
C THR A 83 -11.31 -7.08 -10.32
N LEU A 84 -12.49 -6.55 -10.58
CA LEU A 84 -13.44 -6.27 -9.53
C LEU A 84 -13.79 -7.54 -8.75
N GLU A 85 -14.00 -8.64 -9.44
CA GLU A 85 -14.32 -9.90 -8.77
C GLU A 85 -13.18 -10.38 -7.89
N GLN A 86 -11.95 -10.24 -8.36
CA GLN A 86 -10.79 -10.63 -7.59
C GLN A 86 -10.65 -9.75 -6.34
N ALA A 87 -10.89 -8.46 -6.50
CA ALA A 87 -10.80 -7.52 -5.39
C ALA A 87 -11.83 -7.83 -4.31
N ILE A 88 -13.07 -8.09 -4.73
CA ILE A 88 -14.14 -8.41 -3.80
C ILE A 88 -13.82 -9.69 -3.03
N ALA A 89 -13.27 -10.68 -3.71
CA ALA A 89 -12.90 -11.93 -3.06
C ALA A 89 -11.70 -11.78 -2.13
N TYR A 90 -10.85 -10.81 -2.41
CA TYR A 90 -9.61 -10.62 -1.69
C TYR A 90 -9.77 -9.92 -0.35
N ILE A 91 -10.65 -8.94 -0.27
CA ILE A 91 -10.72 -8.07 0.91
C ILE A 91 -11.30 -8.79 2.14
N ASP A 92 -10.88 -8.32 3.30
CA ASP A 92 -11.41 -8.76 4.56
C ASP A 92 -12.54 -7.83 5.01
N GLU A 93 -13.19 -8.16 6.13
CA GLU A 93 -14.35 -7.43 6.61
C GLU A 93 -14.12 -5.95 6.87
N ASP A 94 -12.92 -5.58 7.24
CA ASP A 94 -12.59 -4.19 7.56
C ASP A 94 -12.07 -3.42 6.35
N GLU A 95 -12.30 -3.94 5.15
CA GLU A 95 -11.75 -3.35 3.94
C GLU A 95 -12.84 -3.09 2.91
N MET A 96 -12.57 -2.22 1.96
CA MET A 96 -13.52 -1.85 0.92
C MET A 96 -12.86 -1.81 -0.44
N VAL A 97 -13.66 -2.08 -1.47
CA VAL A 97 -13.23 -1.91 -2.85
C VAL A 97 -13.79 -0.60 -3.36
N GLU A 98 -12.94 0.21 -3.95
CA GLU A 98 -13.32 1.48 -4.51
C GLU A 98 -13.22 1.39 -6.02
N VAL A 99 -14.30 1.66 -6.73
CA VAL A 99 -14.31 1.58 -8.19
C VAL A 99 -14.45 2.97 -8.78
N THR A 100 -13.49 3.33 -9.63
CA THR A 100 -13.55 4.59 -10.35
C THR A 100 -13.58 4.25 -11.84
N PRO A 101 -13.87 5.21 -12.73
CA PRO A 101 -13.85 4.90 -14.16
C PRO A 101 -12.53 4.33 -14.66
N ALA A 102 -11.42 4.69 -14.02
CA ALA A 102 -10.11 4.27 -14.47
C ALA A 102 -9.44 3.22 -13.61
N ASN A 103 -9.89 3.01 -12.39
CA ASN A 103 -9.17 2.16 -11.45
C ASN A 103 -10.06 1.38 -10.51
N ILE A 104 -9.51 0.27 -10.03
CA ILE A 104 -10.11 -0.46 -8.91
C ILE A 104 -9.09 -0.36 -7.80
N ARG A 105 -9.48 0.19 -6.67
CA ARG A 105 -8.60 0.39 -5.53
C ARG A 105 -9.13 -0.32 -4.32
N LEU A 106 -8.22 -0.74 -3.46
CA LEU A 106 -8.58 -1.34 -2.18
C LEU A 106 -8.22 -0.37 -1.08
N ARG A 107 -9.00 -0.32 -0.02
CA ARG A 107 -8.69 0.54 1.10
C ARG A 107 -9.23 -0.05 2.40
N LYS A 108 -8.71 0.44 3.51
CA LYS A 108 -9.33 0.12 4.79
C LYS A 108 -10.62 0.91 4.90
N ALA A 109 -11.63 0.34 5.53
CA ALA A 109 -12.90 1.04 5.73
C ALA A 109 -12.68 2.28 6.60
N ILE A 110 -11.83 2.16 7.63
CA ILE A 110 -11.45 3.30 8.46
C ILE A 110 -10.07 3.75 8.00
N LEU A 111 -10.00 4.94 7.45
CA LEU A 111 -8.77 5.43 6.85
C LEU A 111 -7.72 5.90 7.86
N ASP A 112 -8.15 6.43 8.98
CA ASP A 112 -7.24 6.95 9.99
C ASP A 112 -6.62 5.81 10.80
N PRO A 113 -5.29 5.71 10.89
CA PRO A 113 -4.66 4.61 11.60
C PRO A 113 -4.98 4.58 13.09
N HIS A 114 -5.17 5.72 13.72
CA HIS A 114 -5.51 5.74 15.14
C HIS A 114 -6.93 5.23 15.36
N GLU A 115 -7.85 5.59 14.48
CA GLU A 115 -9.22 5.11 14.56
C GLU A 115 -9.28 3.62 14.28
N ARG A 116 -8.44 3.12 13.39
CA ARG A 116 -8.38 1.68 13.13
C ARG A 116 -7.93 0.93 14.37
N LYS A 117 -6.94 1.46 15.07
CA LYS A 117 -6.45 0.83 16.30
C LYS A 117 -7.52 0.81 17.36
N LYS A 118 -8.26 1.91 17.51
CA LYS A 118 -9.36 1.96 18.47
C LYS A 118 -10.44 0.94 18.15
N ALA A 119 -10.81 0.84 16.88
CA ALA A 119 -11.84 -0.11 16.47
C ALA A 119 -11.39 -1.55 16.71
N SER A 120 -10.12 -1.84 16.45
CA SER A 120 -9.56 -3.15 16.67
C SER A 120 -9.56 -3.52 18.16
N ARG A 121 -9.20 -2.58 19.03
CA ARG A 121 -9.21 -2.81 20.46
C ARG A 121 -10.61 -3.06 20.99
N LYS A 122 -11.59 -2.30 20.48
CA LYS A 122 -12.97 -2.50 20.87
C LYS A 122 -13.45 -3.89 20.48
N LYS A 123 -13.08 -4.32 19.28
CA LYS A 123 -13.48 -5.62 18.80
C LYS A 123 -12.86 -6.73 19.64
N GLU A 124 -11.62 -6.56 20.04
CA GLU A 124 -10.94 -7.56 20.86
C GLU A 124 -11.50 -7.61 22.29
N ALA A 125 -11.95 -6.47 22.77
CA ALA A 125 -12.50 -6.40 24.12
C ALA A 125 -13.95 -6.92 24.23
N ALA A 126 -14.61 -7.07 23.12
CA ALA A 126 -16.02 -7.44 23.11
C ALA A 126 -16.25 -8.93 23.41
#